data_d24a30bffd849f48b1952fbe44bd33f4
#
_entry.id   d24a30bffd849f48b1952fbe44bd33f4
#
_cell.length_a   1.000
_cell.length_b   1.000
_cell.length_c   1.000
_cell.angle_alpha   90.00
_cell.angle_beta   90.00
_cell.angle_gamma   90.00
#
_symmetry.space_group_name_H-M   'P 1'
#
loop_
_entity.id
_entity.type
_entity.pdbx_description
1 polymer ?
#
loop_
_entity_poly.entity_id
_entity_poly.type
_entity_poly.pdbx_seq_one_letter_code
_entity_poly.pdbx_strand_id
1 'polypeptide(L)'
;MSAEEFELNCTVRTDLGKGASRRLRRLTGGTPAIVFGGAKNRKPQSVTLVHKDLWKASEMEGFYSSVITLNIGGKEEPVIVKDIQRHPAKQEIQHVDFLRVTKSNLIHILVPLKFINEATAHAIKIQGGTVSHAKSEVEITCLAANLPECLTVDMQDIAIGGIVHLSDIPLPKGVTIHALRLGEDHNQAIATISGSKGA
;
A
#
# COMPACT_ATOMS: atom_id res chain seq x y z
N MET A 1 -9.10 -4.51 16.47
CA MET A 1 -7.76 -3.89 16.55
C MET A 1 -7.98 -2.45 16.17
N SER A 2 -7.54 -1.49 16.99
CA SER A 2 -7.67 -0.06 16.73
C SER A 2 -6.81 0.27 15.50
N ALA A 3 -7.41 0.87 14.47
CA ALA A 3 -6.68 1.38 13.33
C ALA A 3 -5.59 2.32 13.84
N GLU A 4 -4.36 2.10 13.45
CA GLU A 4 -3.27 3.01 13.76
C GLU A 4 -3.52 4.34 13.05
N GLU A 5 -3.79 5.40 13.81
CA GLU A 5 -3.96 6.74 13.27
C GLU A 5 -2.58 7.33 12.95
N PHE A 6 -2.28 7.46 11.66
CA PHE A 6 -1.06 8.13 11.21
C PHE A 6 -1.31 9.62 11.06
N GLU A 7 -0.55 10.42 11.81
CA GLU A 7 -0.55 11.87 11.71
C GLU A 7 0.82 12.38 11.26
N LEU A 8 0.85 13.20 10.22
CA LEU A 8 2.07 13.78 9.67
C LEU A 8 1.94 15.30 9.55
N ASN A 9 2.90 16.01 10.12
CA ASN A 9 3.00 17.46 10.00
C ASN A 9 3.71 17.84 8.71
N CYS A 10 3.14 18.77 7.96
CA CYS A 10 3.73 19.26 6.73
C CYS A 10 3.59 20.77 6.55
N THR A 11 4.49 21.36 5.79
CA THR A 11 4.51 22.78 5.46
C THR A 11 4.25 22.99 3.98
N VAL A 12 3.53 24.03 3.63
CA VAL A 12 3.27 24.40 2.23
C VAL A 12 4.58 24.85 1.58
N ARG A 13 4.83 24.37 0.36
CA ARG A 13 6.04 24.66 -0.39
C ARG A 13 5.73 25.53 -1.61
N THR A 14 6.43 26.65 -1.74
CA THR A 14 6.34 27.57 -2.88
C THR A 14 7.50 27.43 -3.86
N ASP A 15 8.70 27.05 -3.37
CA ASP A 15 9.88 26.83 -4.19
C ASP A 15 9.82 25.44 -4.87
N LEU A 16 9.62 25.43 -6.19
CA LEU A 16 9.35 24.23 -6.99
C LEU A 16 10.52 23.92 -7.93
N GLY A 17 10.50 22.72 -8.50
CA GLY A 17 11.44 22.24 -9.50
C GLY A 17 12.59 21.40 -8.94
N LYS A 18 13.41 20.85 -9.87
CA LYS A 18 14.48 19.87 -9.59
C LYS A 18 15.53 20.40 -8.61
N GLY A 19 16.00 21.64 -8.86
CA GLY A 19 17.03 22.27 -8.03
C GLY A 19 16.56 22.53 -6.61
N ALA A 20 15.34 23.07 -6.44
CA ALA A 20 14.72 23.34 -5.17
C ALA A 20 14.51 22.04 -4.35
N SER A 21 13.96 21.01 -4.97
CA SER A 21 13.75 19.70 -4.31
C SER A 21 15.08 19.04 -3.87
N ARG A 22 16.17 19.20 -4.65
CA ARG A 22 17.50 18.72 -4.26
C ARG A 22 18.08 19.50 -3.09
N ARG A 23 17.92 20.85 -3.07
CA ARG A 23 18.35 21.68 -1.94
C ARG A 23 17.59 21.33 -0.68
N LEU A 24 16.27 21.18 -0.78
CA LEU A 24 15.40 20.80 0.35
C LEU A 24 15.90 19.52 1.01
N ARG A 25 16.06 18.44 0.26
CA ARG A 25 16.53 17.15 0.81
C ARG A 25 17.92 17.26 1.44
N ARG A 26 18.83 17.98 0.80
CA ARG A 26 20.23 18.06 1.25
C ARG A 26 20.45 18.99 2.42
N LEU A 27 19.74 20.13 2.49
CA LEU A 27 20.00 21.17 3.48
C LEU A 27 19.11 21.05 4.72
N THR A 28 17.85 20.65 4.52
CA THR A 28 16.86 20.60 5.62
C THR A 28 16.44 19.19 6.01
N GLY A 29 16.87 18.18 5.26
CA GLY A 29 16.37 16.81 5.46
C GLY A 29 14.86 16.67 5.23
N GLY A 30 14.27 17.60 4.46
CA GLY A 30 12.85 17.57 4.15
C GLY A 30 12.55 16.71 2.92
N THR A 31 11.44 15.99 2.93
CA THR A 31 10.93 15.24 1.77
C THR A 31 9.86 16.05 1.07
N PRO A 32 10.04 16.37 -0.23
CA PRO A 32 9.01 17.01 -1.02
C PRO A 32 7.87 16.03 -1.29
N ALA A 33 6.64 16.52 -1.23
CA ALA A 33 5.44 15.75 -1.53
C ALA A 33 4.41 16.61 -2.26
N ILE A 34 3.42 15.93 -2.85
CA ILE A 34 2.27 16.57 -3.47
C ILE A 34 0.99 15.97 -2.89
N VAL A 35 0.01 16.83 -2.62
CA VAL A 35 -1.33 16.45 -2.17
C VAL A 35 -2.32 16.83 -3.27
N PHE A 36 -2.96 15.87 -3.89
CA PHE A 36 -3.85 16.07 -5.03
C PHE A 36 -5.19 15.35 -4.87
N GLY A 37 -6.11 15.55 -5.80
CA GLY A 37 -7.45 14.95 -5.75
C GLY A 37 -8.40 15.65 -4.77
N GLY A 38 -9.43 14.94 -4.34
CA GLY A 38 -10.51 15.48 -3.49
C GLY A 38 -11.69 16.03 -4.30
N ALA A 39 -12.33 17.10 -3.83
CA ALA A 39 -13.48 17.71 -4.51
C ALA A 39 -13.10 18.27 -5.88
N LYS A 40 -14.08 18.30 -6.81
CA LYS A 40 -13.93 18.93 -8.13
C LYS A 40 -13.35 20.35 -7.96
N ASN A 41 -12.32 20.70 -8.74
CA ASN A 41 -11.62 22.00 -8.77
C ASN A 41 -10.62 22.27 -7.63
N ARG A 42 -10.34 21.33 -6.72
CA ARG A 42 -9.29 21.52 -5.73
C ARG A 42 -7.90 21.33 -6.38
N LYS A 43 -7.11 22.39 -6.38
CA LYS A 43 -5.75 22.37 -6.99
C LYS A 43 -4.81 21.46 -6.21
N PRO A 44 -3.87 20.78 -6.89
CA PRO A 44 -2.76 20.11 -6.23
C PRO A 44 -1.95 21.08 -5.37
N GLN A 45 -1.49 20.62 -4.23
CA GLN A 45 -0.71 21.43 -3.28
C GLN A 45 0.63 20.75 -3.02
N SER A 46 1.71 21.48 -3.26
CA SER A 46 3.06 21.01 -2.94
C SER A 46 3.36 21.26 -1.47
N VAL A 47 3.84 20.23 -0.79
CA VAL A 47 4.16 20.27 0.63
C VAL A 47 5.55 19.68 0.90
N THR A 48 6.06 19.94 2.09
CA THR A 48 7.29 19.36 2.62
C THR A 48 6.99 18.66 3.92
N LEU A 49 7.47 17.43 4.04
CA LEU A 49 7.42 16.64 5.28
C LEU A 49 8.81 16.53 5.90
N VAL A 50 8.84 16.25 7.19
CA VAL A 50 10.06 15.86 7.89
C VAL A 50 10.38 14.40 7.50
N HIS A 51 11.54 14.17 6.91
CA HIS A 51 11.93 12.84 6.41
C HIS A 51 11.91 11.77 7.51
N LYS A 52 12.36 12.11 8.73
CA LYS A 52 12.43 11.18 9.86
C LYS A 52 11.06 10.62 10.23
N ASP A 53 10.03 11.47 10.29
CA ASP A 53 8.67 11.08 10.68
C ASP A 53 8.01 10.25 9.58
N LEU A 54 8.21 10.68 8.33
CA LEU A 54 7.74 9.94 7.16
C LEU A 54 8.43 8.57 7.03
N TRP A 55 9.73 8.48 7.31
CA TRP A 55 10.47 7.23 7.27
C TRP A 55 9.92 6.24 8.30
N LYS A 56 9.76 6.67 9.57
CA LYS A 56 9.18 5.83 10.63
C LYS A 56 7.78 5.32 10.27
N ALA A 57 6.93 6.21 9.75
CA ALA A 57 5.60 5.82 9.31
C ALA A 57 5.65 4.80 8.17
N SER A 58 6.58 4.97 7.21
CA SER A 58 6.74 4.08 6.05
C SER A 58 7.32 2.69 6.35
N GLU A 59 7.82 2.45 7.58
CA GLU A 59 8.25 1.13 8.04
C GLU A 59 7.07 0.26 8.51
N MET A 60 5.91 0.89 8.77
CA MET A 60 4.69 0.20 9.18
C MET A 60 3.89 -0.23 7.95
N GLU A 61 3.53 -1.51 7.85
CA GLU A 61 2.78 -2.05 6.71
C GLU A 61 1.43 -1.33 6.52
N GLY A 62 0.74 -1.02 7.62
CA GLY A 62 -0.53 -0.29 7.60
C GLY A 62 -0.47 1.11 7.02
N PHE A 63 0.71 1.74 6.93
CA PHE A 63 0.87 3.09 6.39
C PHE A 63 0.43 3.22 4.93
N TYR A 64 0.64 2.18 4.12
CA TYR A 64 0.32 2.19 2.69
C TYR A 64 -1.17 1.98 2.41
N SER A 65 -1.87 1.35 3.35
CA SER A 65 -3.27 0.94 3.21
C SER A 65 -4.21 1.59 4.23
N SER A 66 -3.78 2.68 4.88
CA SER A 66 -4.61 3.43 5.83
C SER A 66 -4.85 4.88 5.41
N VAL A 67 -5.85 5.48 6.04
CA VAL A 67 -6.10 6.92 5.91
C VAL A 67 -5.18 7.67 6.87
N ILE A 68 -4.38 8.58 6.31
CA ILE A 68 -3.40 9.39 7.02
C ILE A 68 -3.95 10.79 7.21
N THR A 69 -3.79 11.37 8.38
CA THR A 69 -4.11 12.77 8.64
C THR A 69 -2.88 13.65 8.39
N LEU A 70 -2.93 14.47 7.33
CA LEU A 70 -1.92 15.49 7.08
C LEU A 70 -2.29 16.82 7.73
N ASN A 71 -1.44 17.32 8.61
CA ASN A 71 -1.59 18.64 9.19
C ASN A 71 -0.84 19.67 8.33
N ILE A 72 -1.57 20.40 7.49
CA ILE A 72 -1.02 21.39 6.56
C ILE A 72 -1.28 22.80 7.11
N GLY A 73 -0.29 23.40 7.77
CA GLY A 73 -0.43 24.75 8.31
C GLY A 73 -1.60 24.91 9.29
N GLY A 74 -1.85 23.88 10.12
CA GLY A 74 -2.93 23.87 11.12
C GLY A 74 -4.29 23.40 10.58
N LYS A 75 -4.35 22.90 9.34
CA LYS A 75 -5.55 22.27 8.78
C LYS A 75 -5.29 20.78 8.58
N GLU A 76 -6.15 19.97 9.13
CA GLU A 76 -6.14 18.52 8.97
C GLU A 76 -6.79 18.11 7.65
N GLU A 77 -6.07 17.32 6.87
CA GLU A 77 -6.56 16.78 5.59
C GLU A 77 -6.40 15.26 5.59
N PRO A 78 -7.50 14.50 5.46
CA PRO A 78 -7.42 13.05 5.30
C PRO A 78 -6.93 12.70 3.89
N VAL A 79 -5.87 11.90 3.83
CA VAL A 79 -5.22 11.46 2.59
C VAL A 79 -4.87 9.98 2.66
N ILE A 80 -4.57 9.40 1.51
CA ILE A 80 -3.91 8.09 1.39
C ILE A 80 -2.62 8.26 0.61
N VAL A 81 -1.67 7.36 0.85
CA VAL A 81 -0.45 7.28 0.04
C VAL A 81 -0.81 6.68 -1.32
N LYS A 82 -0.46 7.37 -2.40
CA LYS A 82 -0.63 6.85 -3.76
C LYS A 82 0.65 6.28 -4.31
N ASP A 83 1.79 6.95 -4.06
CA ASP A 83 3.11 6.49 -4.49
C ASP A 83 4.21 7.04 -3.58
N ILE A 84 5.27 6.25 -3.39
CA ILE A 84 6.48 6.65 -2.65
C ILE A 84 7.70 6.36 -3.50
N GLN A 85 8.41 7.40 -3.89
CA GLN A 85 9.68 7.30 -4.58
C GLN A 85 10.83 7.18 -3.58
N ARG A 86 11.50 6.03 -3.57
CA ARG A 86 12.66 5.76 -2.73
C ARG A 86 13.96 5.90 -3.51
N HIS A 87 15.03 6.26 -2.83
CA HIS A 87 16.36 6.27 -3.45
C HIS A 87 16.85 4.82 -3.61
N PRO A 88 17.36 4.42 -4.82
CA PRO A 88 17.72 3.02 -5.08
C PRO A 88 18.86 2.47 -4.23
N ALA A 89 19.75 3.34 -3.71
CA ALA A 89 20.94 2.93 -2.96
C ALA A 89 21.00 3.49 -1.53
N LYS A 90 20.16 4.46 -1.19
CA LYS A 90 20.13 5.07 0.14
C LYS A 90 18.77 4.87 0.77
N GLN A 91 18.72 4.76 2.06
CA GLN A 91 17.47 4.71 2.82
C GLN A 91 16.83 6.11 2.93
N GLU A 92 16.49 6.67 1.76
CA GLU A 92 15.91 8.01 1.65
C GLU A 92 14.64 7.98 0.81
N ILE A 93 13.58 8.62 1.28
CA ILE A 93 12.36 8.86 0.50
C ILE A 93 12.58 10.16 -0.29
N GLN A 94 12.47 10.06 -1.62
CA GLN A 94 12.69 11.20 -2.52
C GLN A 94 11.43 12.02 -2.76
N HIS A 95 10.28 11.40 -2.84
CA HIS A 95 9.00 12.04 -3.09
C HIS A 95 7.85 11.17 -2.57
N VAL A 96 6.75 11.81 -2.20
CA VAL A 96 5.50 11.11 -1.86
C VAL A 96 4.32 11.79 -2.53
N ASP A 97 3.45 10.98 -3.09
CA ASP A 97 2.20 11.38 -3.71
C ASP A 97 1.04 11.01 -2.80
N PHE A 98 0.33 12.02 -2.30
CA PHE A 98 -0.85 11.84 -1.46
C PHE A 98 -2.12 12.16 -2.23
N LEU A 99 -3.09 11.25 -2.17
CA LEU A 99 -4.41 11.43 -2.71
C LEU A 99 -5.39 11.83 -1.59
N ARG A 100 -6.05 12.98 -1.73
CA ARG A 100 -7.09 13.42 -0.79
C ARG A 100 -8.27 12.47 -0.81
N VAL A 101 -8.69 12.09 0.36
CA VAL A 101 -9.82 11.18 0.55
C VAL A 101 -11.10 11.97 0.74
N THR A 102 -12.16 11.55 0.06
CA THR A 102 -13.52 12.03 0.27
C THR A 102 -14.44 10.84 0.53
N LYS A 103 -15.48 11.03 1.32
CA LYS A 103 -16.40 9.95 1.72
C LYS A 103 -17.11 9.27 0.55
N SER A 104 -17.23 9.95 -0.59
CA SER A 104 -18.00 9.49 -1.76
C SER A 104 -17.15 8.95 -2.90
N ASN A 105 -15.84 9.17 -2.90
CA ASN A 105 -15.00 8.76 -4.02
C ASN A 105 -14.46 7.34 -3.83
N LEU A 106 -14.54 6.56 -4.90
CA LEU A 106 -13.85 5.29 -4.99
C LEU A 106 -12.35 5.56 -5.12
N ILE A 107 -11.58 4.82 -4.35
CA ILE A 107 -10.11 4.86 -4.37
C ILE A 107 -9.57 3.56 -4.95
N HIS A 108 -8.50 3.67 -5.73
CA HIS A 108 -7.73 2.55 -6.25
C HIS A 108 -6.40 2.55 -5.54
N ILE A 109 -6.12 1.50 -4.77
CA ILE A 109 -4.93 1.40 -3.94
C ILE A 109 -4.40 -0.03 -3.95
N LEU A 110 -3.07 -0.17 -3.79
CA LEU A 110 -2.41 -1.44 -3.56
C LEU A 110 -2.50 -1.79 -2.08
N VAL A 111 -2.98 -2.98 -1.77
CA VAL A 111 -3.09 -3.50 -0.41
C VAL A 111 -2.25 -4.76 -0.29
N PRO A 112 -1.44 -4.88 0.78
CA PRO A 112 -0.60 -6.05 0.98
C PRO A 112 -1.43 -7.30 1.26
N LEU A 113 -0.94 -8.44 0.75
CA LEU A 113 -1.45 -9.78 1.02
C LEU A 113 -0.70 -10.37 2.23
N LYS A 114 -1.46 -10.82 3.22
CA LYS A 114 -0.93 -11.54 4.37
C LYS A 114 -1.31 -13.01 4.26
N PHE A 115 -0.34 -13.85 3.98
CA PHE A 115 -0.54 -15.29 3.96
C PHE A 115 -0.45 -15.83 5.37
N ILE A 116 -1.49 -16.57 5.78
CA ILE A 116 -1.56 -17.18 7.11
C ILE A 116 -1.53 -18.71 6.99
N ASN A 117 -1.13 -19.37 8.09
CA ASN A 117 -1.08 -20.85 8.20
C ASN A 117 -0.11 -21.54 7.22
N GLU A 118 0.83 -20.83 6.59
CA GLU A 118 1.80 -21.43 5.67
C GLU A 118 2.59 -22.57 6.33
N ALA A 119 3.25 -22.28 7.46
CA ALA A 119 4.08 -23.27 8.14
C ALA A 119 3.31 -24.48 8.67
N THR A 120 1.99 -24.34 8.87
CA THR A 120 1.11 -25.39 9.36
C THR A 120 0.36 -26.12 8.27
N ALA A 121 0.40 -25.61 7.03
CA ALA A 121 -0.25 -26.24 5.88
C ALA A 121 0.21 -27.70 5.71
N HIS A 122 -0.74 -28.58 5.47
CA HIS A 122 -0.48 -30.02 5.32
C HIS A 122 0.56 -30.33 4.24
N ALA A 123 0.49 -29.59 3.12
CA ALA A 123 1.40 -29.71 2.00
C ALA A 123 2.86 -29.37 2.36
N ILE A 124 3.07 -28.44 3.29
CA ILE A 124 4.41 -28.01 3.72
C ILE A 124 4.93 -28.91 4.83
N LYS A 125 4.12 -29.10 5.89
CA LYS A 125 4.54 -29.80 7.10
C LYS A 125 4.79 -31.29 6.89
N ILE A 126 3.96 -31.95 6.08
CA ILE A 126 3.99 -33.42 5.89
C ILE A 126 4.68 -33.80 4.59
N GLN A 127 4.48 -33.03 3.54
CA GLN A 127 4.93 -33.38 2.19
C GLN A 127 6.17 -32.57 1.73
N GLY A 128 6.70 -31.68 2.59
CA GLY A 128 7.92 -30.92 2.29
C GLY A 128 7.75 -29.91 1.14
N GLY A 129 6.53 -29.42 0.90
CA GLY A 129 6.26 -28.44 -0.14
C GLY A 129 6.90 -27.09 0.16
N THR A 130 7.12 -26.29 -0.87
CA THR A 130 7.63 -24.91 -0.79
C THR A 130 6.59 -23.97 -1.37
N VAL A 131 6.26 -22.89 -0.63
CA VAL A 131 5.39 -21.82 -1.14
C VAL A 131 6.20 -20.84 -1.97
N SER A 132 5.66 -20.46 -3.11
CA SER A 132 6.16 -19.38 -3.94
C SER A 132 5.07 -18.31 -4.05
N HIS A 133 5.38 -17.11 -3.58
CA HIS A 133 4.51 -15.94 -3.67
C HIS A 133 4.75 -15.25 -5.02
N ALA A 134 3.74 -15.27 -5.89
CA ALA A 134 3.80 -14.58 -7.18
C ALA A 134 3.47 -13.10 -7.02
N LYS A 135 2.64 -12.76 -6.02
CA LYS A 135 2.27 -11.38 -5.69
C LYS A 135 2.22 -11.19 -4.18
N SER A 136 2.75 -10.05 -3.72
CA SER A 136 2.67 -9.60 -2.34
C SER A 136 1.61 -8.52 -2.11
N GLU A 137 1.11 -7.91 -3.19
CA GLU A 137 0.15 -6.81 -3.14
C GLU A 137 -0.92 -6.98 -4.23
N VAL A 138 -2.12 -6.46 -3.97
CA VAL A 138 -3.24 -6.48 -4.93
C VAL A 138 -3.89 -5.12 -4.99
N GLU A 139 -4.18 -4.65 -6.21
CA GLU A 139 -4.93 -3.42 -6.44
C GLU A 139 -6.42 -3.65 -6.19
N ILE A 140 -6.94 -2.92 -5.22
CA ILE A 140 -8.34 -2.94 -4.86
C ILE A 140 -9.02 -1.60 -5.17
N THR A 141 -10.34 -1.68 -5.32
CA THR A 141 -11.22 -0.52 -5.43
C THR A 141 -12.21 -0.55 -4.28
N CYS A 142 -12.21 0.49 -3.45
CA CYS A 142 -13.12 0.62 -2.32
C CYS A 142 -13.42 2.09 -2.00
N LEU A 143 -14.36 2.31 -1.08
CA LEU A 143 -14.51 3.60 -0.41
C LEU A 143 -13.49 3.69 0.72
N ALA A 144 -13.06 4.90 1.06
CA ALA A 144 -12.11 5.15 2.14
C ALA A 144 -12.52 4.55 3.49
N ALA A 145 -13.82 4.53 3.78
CA ALA A 145 -14.36 3.95 5.02
C ALA A 145 -14.22 2.41 5.09
N ASN A 146 -14.05 1.76 3.94
CA ASN A 146 -13.98 0.30 3.82
C ASN A 146 -12.57 -0.18 3.45
N LEU A 147 -11.56 0.68 3.59
CA LEU A 147 -10.18 0.35 3.26
C LEU A 147 -9.62 -0.66 4.27
N PRO A 148 -9.25 -1.89 3.85
CA PRO A 148 -8.61 -2.86 4.73
C PRO A 148 -7.11 -2.58 4.84
N GLU A 149 -6.51 -2.80 6.00
CA GLU A 149 -5.06 -2.68 6.21
C GLU A 149 -4.29 -3.77 5.45
N CYS A 150 -4.83 -4.98 5.40
CA CYS A 150 -4.28 -6.10 4.63
C CYS A 150 -5.40 -7.05 4.20
N LEU A 151 -5.14 -7.87 3.19
CA LEU A 151 -5.99 -8.98 2.78
C LEU A 151 -5.36 -10.29 3.22
N THR A 152 -6.08 -11.08 4.01
CA THR A 152 -5.57 -12.35 4.53
C THR A 152 -5.94 -13.50 3.60
N VAL A 153 -4.95 -14.33 3.28
CA VAL A 153 -5.11 -15.54 2.47
C VAL A 153 -4.71 -16.74 3.32
N ASP A 154 -5.64 -17.67 3.53
CA ASP A 154 -5.36 -18.89 4.29
C ASP A 154 -4.78 -19.97 3.38
N MET A 155 -3.61 -20.50 3.76
CA MET A 155 -2.87 -21.51 3.03
C MET A 155 -3.09 -22.92 3.56
N GLN A 156 -3.90 -23.11 4.61
CA GLN A 156 -4.00 -24.36 5.38
C GLN A 156 -4.42 -25.56 4.53
N ASP A 157 -5.43 -25.38 3.67
CA ASP A 157 -6.07 -26.46 2.93
C ASP A 157 -5.54 -26.65 1.50
N ILE A 158 -4.46 -25.95 1.14
CA ILE A 158 -3.91 -26.01 -0.21
C ILE A 158 -2.98 -27.20 -0.34
N ALA A 159 -3.24 -28.05 -1.35
CA ALA A 159 -2.42 -29.23 -1.65
C ALA A 159 -1.16 -28.87 -2.45
N ILE A 160 -0.19 -29.80 -2.52
CA ILE A 160 0.97 -29.70 -3.44
C ILE A 160 0.47 -29.59 -4.88
N GLY A 161 1.04 -28.65 -5.63
CA GLY A 161 0.61 -28.30 -6.99
C GLY A 161 -0.59 -27.36 -7.02
N GLY A 162 -1.17 -27.03 -5.85
CA GLY A 162 -2.27 -26.06 -5.75
C GLY A 162 -1.82 -24.64 -6.07
N ILE A 163 -2.71 -23.91 -6.72
CA ILE A 163 -2.52 -22.52 -7.10
C ILE A 163 -3.66 -21.72 -6.46
N VAL A 164 -3.30 -20.63 -5.80
CA VAL A 164 -4.25 -19.66 -5.25
C VAL A 164 -4.36 -18.49 -6.22
N HIS A 165 -5.58 -18.14 -6.61
CA HIS A 165 -5.87 -17.06 -7.53
C HIS A 165 -6.44 -15.84 -6.80
N LEU A 166 -6.55 -14.71 -7.50
CA LEU A 166 -7.15 -13.48 -6.98
C LEU A 166 -8.62 -13.69 -6.54
N SER A 167 -9.35 -14.60 -7.19
CA SER A 167 -10.75 -14.96 -6.85
C SER A 167 -10.89 -15.62 -5.48
N ASP A 168 -9.84 -16.25 -4.98
CA ASP A 168 -9.86 -17.05 -3.75
C ASP A 168 -9.63 -16.19 -2.51
N ILE A 169 -9.34 -14.90 -2.69
CA ILE A 169 -9.13 -13.95 -1.59
C ILE A 169 -10.47 -13.58 -0.95
N PRO A 170 -10.66 -13.80 0.37
CA PRO A 170 -11.85 -13.36 1.07
C PRO A 170 -11.87 -11.82 1.15
N LEU A 171 -12.81 -11.19 0.45
CA LEU A 171 -12.92 -9.74 0.41
C LEU A 171 -13.90 -9.23 1.47
N PRO A 172 -13.56 -8.16 2.21
CA PRO A 172 -14.49 -7.48 3.08
C PRO A 172 -15.58 -6.75 2.28
N LYS A 173 -16.68 -6.39 2.94
CA LYS A 173 -17.82 -5.71 2.32
C LYS A 173 -17.41 -4.37 1.70
N GLY A 174 -17.78 -4.17 0.44
CA GLY A 174 -17.52 -2.92 -0.29
C GLY A 174 -16.11 -2.80 -0.89
N VAL A 175 -15.34 -3.87 -0.86
CA VAL A 175 -14.02 -3.97 -1.53
C VAL A 175 -14.15 -4.84 -2.77
N THR A 176 -13.54 -4.42 -3.87
CA THR A 176 -13.49 -5.17 -5.12
C THR A 176 -12.06 -5.19 -5.66
N ILE A 177 -11.61 -6.31 -6.20
CA ILE A 177 -10.31 -6.40 -6.87
C ILE A 177 -10.44 -5.82 -8.28
N HIS A 178 -9.58 -4.85 -8.60
CA HIS A 178 -9.64 -4.16 -9.88
C HIS A 178 -9.45 -5.13 -11.07
N ALA A 179 -8.49 -6.03 -10.97
CA ALA A 179 -8.18 -7.01 -12.02
C ALA A 179 -9.37 -7.91 -12.38
N LEU A 180 -10.12 -8.40 -11.39
CA LEU A 180 -11.27 -9.29 -11.63
C LEU A 180 -12.43 -8.61 -12.38
N ARG A 181 -12.48 -7.27 -12.37
CA ARG A 181 -13.48 -6.50 -13.15
C ARG A 181 -13.16 -6.42 -14.64
N LEU A 182 -11.91 -6.71 -15.02
CA LEU A 182 -11.46 -6.65 -16.41
C LEU A 182 -11.72 -7.96 -17.18
N GLY A 183 -12.11 -9.03 -16.48
CA GLY A 183 -12.43 -10.33 -17.07
C GLY A 183 -11.71 -11.49 -16.40
N GLU A 184 -12.12 -12.72 -16.74
CA GLU A 184 -11.55 -13.95 -16.17
C GLU A 184 -10.06 -14.14 -16.51
N ASP A 185 -9.61 -13.65 -17.66
CA ASP A 185 -8.21 -13.71 -18.09
C ASP A 185 -7.27 -12.95 -17.13
N HIS A 186 -7.82 -12.04 -16.31
CA HIS A 186 -7.08 -11.28 -15.31
C HIS A 186 -7.07 -11.94 -13.92
N ASN A 187 -7.64 -13.14 -13.77
CA ASN A 187 -7.58 -13.90 -12.52
C ASN A 187 -6.21 -14.58 -12.38
N GLN A 188 -5.23 -13.81 -11.97
CA GLN A 188 -3.84 -14.22 -11.87
C GLN A 188 -3.58 -15.02 -10.60
N ALA A 189 -2.61 -15.95 -10.67
CA ALA A 189 -2.11 -16.66 -9.51
C ALA A 189 -1.38 -15.69 -8.56
N ILE A 190 -1.65 -15.82 -7.26
CA ILE A 190 -1.00 -15.04 -6.18
C ILE A 190 0.01 -15.87 -5.40
N ALA A 191 -0.26 -17.15 -5.21
CA ALA A 191 0.66 -18.08 -4.57
C ALA A 191 0.53 -19.47 -5.16
N THR A 192 1.61 -20.23 -5.12
CA THR A 192 1.65 -21.63 -5.54
C THR A 192 2.43 -22.47 -4.53
N ILE A 193 1.98 -23.72 -4.30
CA ILE A 193 2.73 -24.68 -3.49
C ILE A 193 3.35 -25.71 -4.41
N SER A 194 4.68 -25.71 -4.52
CA SER A 194 5.42 -26.71 -5.28
C SER A 194 5.93 -27.83 -4.37
N GLY A 195 5.86 -29.07 -4.84
CA GLY A 195 6.49 -30.19 -4.14
C GLY A 195 8.00 -30.06 -4.20
N SER A 196 8.71 -30.51 -3.14
CA SER A 196 10.16 -30.73 -3.21
C SER A 196 10.43 -31.73 -4.33
N LYS A 197 11.23 -31.34 -5.34
CA LYS A 197 11.82 -32.33 -6.25
C LYS A 197 12.71 -33.19 -5.37
N GLY A 198 12.29 -34.42 -5.12
CA GLY A 198 13.15 -35.41 -4.50
C GLY A 198 14.49 -35.46 -5.24
N ALA A 199 15.58 -35.39 -4.47
CA ALA A 199 16.93 -35.62 -4.94
C ALA A 199 17.06 -37.08 -5.41
#